data_8bba2d6714294a9869f48a1a921f2e0c
#
_entry.id   8bba2d6714294a9869f48a1a921f2e0c
#
_cell.length_a   1.000
_cell.length_b   1.000
_cell.length_c   1.000
_cell.angle_alpha   90.00
_cell.angle_beta   90.00
_cell.angle_gamma   90.00
#
_symmetry.space_group_name_H-M   'P 1'
#
loop_
_entity.id
_entity.type
_entity.pdbx_description
1 polymer ?
#
loop_
_entity_poly.entity_id
_entity_poly.type
_entity_poly.pdbx_seq_one_letter_code
_entity_poly.pdbx_strand_id
1 'polypeptide(L)'
;MNQQDIRELRVGDVMQSDWPTLGPEQTVEDAIKLFAESAISGAPVVEDGRLAGIVTEGDLIFRDADIKSPGFLDILGGVIPLGNWDEYRQEALKSAGVTVGEVMTREVFTVGPDASLAEAATIMAEERVKIVPVAEDEWLRGVVTRMDILTLHVLNPRR
;
A
#
# COMPACT_ATOMS: atom_id res chain seq x y z
N MET A 1 19.56 16.95 -15.04
CA MET A 1 18.14 17.27 -15.21
C MET A 1 17.86 18.59 -14.52
N ASN A 2 17.29 19.53 -15.23
CA ASN A 2 17.04 20.90 -14.75
C ASN A 2 15.73 20.94 -13.95
N GLN A 3 15.49 21.94 -13.10
CA GLN A 3 14.23 22.08 -12.35
C GLN A 3 12.99 22.20 -13.26
N GLN A 4 13.19 22.71 -14.45
CA GLN A 4 12.14 22.80 -15.46
C GLN A 4 11.77 21.41 -15.97
N ASP A 5 12.77 20.54 -16.14
CA ASP A 5 12.58 19.16 -16.59
C ASP A 5 11.75 18.34 -15.58
N ILE A 6 11.94 18.56 -14.26
CA ILE A 6 11.18 17.86 -13.21
C ILE A 6 9.70 18.28 -13.22
N ARG A 7 9.42 19.56 -13.49
CA ARG A 7 8.04 20.06 -13.56
C ARG A 7 7.29 19.54 -14.79
N GLU A 8 8.01 19.12 -15.79
CA GLU A 8 7.44 18.51 -17.00
C GLU A 8 7.19 17.02 -16.86
N LEU A 9 7.83 16.36 -15.85
CA LEU A 9 7.61 14.95 -15.58
C LEU A 9 6.17 14.67 -15.16
N ARG A 10 5.66 13.58 -15.70
CA ARG A 10 4.35 13.04 -15.35
C ARG A 10 4.51 11.85 -14.40
N VAL A 11 3.45 11.50 -13.73
CA VAL A 11 3.41 10.34 -12.84
C VAL A 11 3.87 9.07 -13.57
N GLY A 12 3.46 8.88 -14.81
CA GLY A 12 3.87 7.75 -15.64
C GLY A 12 5.37 7.65 -15.90
N ASP A 13 6.10 8.78 -15.84
CA ASP A 13 7.56 8.81 -16.04
C ASP A 13 8.33 8.33 -14.81
N VAL A 14 7.72 8.35 -13.63
CA VAL A 14 8.36 8.02 -12.36
C VAL A 14 7.72 6.85 -11.61
N MET A 15 6.53 6.43 -12.01
CA MET A 15 5.82 5.31 -11.38
C MET A 15 6.62 4.02 -11.46
N GLN A 16 6.41 3.15 -10.48
CA GLN A 16 6.93 1.80 -10.48
C GLN A 16 5.86 0.85 -11.03
N SER A 17 6.09 0.31 -12.23
CA SER A 17 5.13 -0.57 -12.92
C SER A 17 5.23 -2.03 -12.48
N ASP A 18 6.29 -2.40 -11.79
CA ASP A 18 6.57 -3.73 -11.25
C ASP A 18 6.25 -3.86 -9.74
N TRP A 19 5.51 -2.91 -9.17
CA TRP A 19 5.13 -2.94 -7.76
C TRP A 19 4.29 -4.17 -7.44
N PRO A 20 4.58 -4.91 -6.35
CA PRO A 20 3.83 -6.09 -5.97
C PRO A 20 2.35 -5.78 -5.71
N THR A 21 1.48 -6.68 -6.13
CA THR A 21 0.04 -6.58 -5.95
C THR A 21 -0.52 -7.78 -5.19
N LEU A 22 -1.71 -7.63 -4.68
CA LEU A 22 -2.46 -8.69 -3.98
C LEU A 22 -3.78 -8.95 -4.71
N GLY A 23 -4.28 -10.17 -4.61
CA GLY A 23 -5.66 -10.50 -4.97
C GLY A 23 -6.58 -10.44 -3.75
N PRO A 24 -7.87 -10.16 -3.90
CA PRO A 24 -8.80 -10.05 -2.78
C PRO A 24 -9.01 -11.37 -2.01
N GLU A 25 -8.79 -12.51 -2.64
CA GLU A 25 -8.90 -13.85 -2.05
C GLU A 25 -7.67 -14.26 -1.25
N GLN A 26 -6.55 -13.58 -1.40
CA GLN A 26 -5.35 -13.84 -0.60
C GLN A 26 -5.60 -13.51 0.87
N THR A 27 -4.83 -14.13 1.75
CA THR A 27 -4.96 -13.92 3.19
C THR A 27 -4.19 -12.70 3.67
N VAL A 28 -4.56 -12.18 4.83
CA VAL A 28 -3.78 -11.15 5.53
C VAL A 28 -2.36 -11.62 5.81
N GLU A 29 -2.17 -12.91 6.08
CA GLU A 29 -0.83 -13.50 6.22
C GLU A 29 0.00 -13.34 4.94
N ASP A 30 -0.59 -13.59 3.77
CA ASP A 30 0.07 -13.39 2.48
C ASP A 30 0.48 -11.94 2.27
N ALA A 31 -0.38 -10.99 2.68
CA ALA A 31 -0.07 -9.56 2.60
C ALA A 31 1.13 -9.18 3.49
N ILE A 32 1.15 -9.67 4.72
CA ILE A 32 2.25 -9.42 5.66
C ILE A 32 3.58 -10.00 5.13
N LYS A 33 3.55 -11.21 4.61
CA LYS A 33 4.72 -11.83 3.98
C LYS A 33 5.23 -11.02 2.80
N LEU A 34 4.31 -10.58 1.93
CA LEU A 34 4.67 -9.75 0.78
C LEU A 34 5.33 -8.45 1.23
N PHE A 35 4.78 -7.77 2.22
CA PHE A 35 5.32 -6.52 2.74
C PHE A 35 6.73 -6.71 3.33
N ALA A 36 6.93 -7.78 4.09
CA ALA A 36 8.22 -8.09 4.70
C ALA A 36 9.27 -8.47 3.64
N GLU A 37 8.93 -9.34 2.71
CA GLU A 37 9.86 -9.82 1.68
C GLU A 37 10.22 -8.75 0.66
N SER A 38 9.27 -7.89 0.30
CA SER A 38 9.47 -6.82 -0.68
C SER A 38 9.90 -5.49 -0.06
N ALA A 39 9.96 -5.40 1.27
CA ALA A 39 10.27 -4.18 2.03
C ALA A 39 9.34 -3.00 1.63
N ILE A 40 8.06 -3.28 1.50
CA ILE A 40 7.02 -2.31 1.15
C ILE A 40 6.02 -2.14 2.31
N SER A 41 5.35 -1.01 2.37
CA SER A 41 4.38 -0.67 3.42
C SER A 41 2.93 -0.79 2.97
N GLY A 42 2.70 -1.20 1.75
CA GLY A 42 1.36 -1.38 1.19
C GLY A 42 1.40 -1.87 -0.25
N ALA A 43 0.30 -2.42 -0.69
CA ALA A 43 0.15 -2.92 -2.05
C ALA A 43 -1.28 -2.71 -2.57
N PRO A 44 -1.42 -2.39 -3.86
CA PRO A 44 -2.73 -2.41 -4.51
C PRO A 44 -3.32 -3.81 -4.52
N VAL A 45 -4.63 -3.88 -4.36
CA VAL A 45 -5.40 -5.12 -4.55
C VAL A 45 -6.03 -5.09 -5.92
N VAL A 46 -5.75 -6.11 -6.71
CA VAL A 46 -6.14 -6.19 -8.12
C VAL A 46 -6.97 -7.43 -8.36
N GLU A 47 -8.03 -7.28 -9.12
CA GLU A 47 -8.89 -8.35 -9.59
C GLU A 47 -9.08 -8.21 -11.10
N ASP A 48 -8.67 -9.24 -11.84
CA ASP A 48 -8.70 -9.22 -13.32
C ASP A 48 -8.02 -7.98 -13.96
N GLY A 49 -6.90 -7.54 -13.38
CA GLY A 49 -6.15 -6.37 -13.84
C GLY A 49 -6.70 -5.02 -13.39
N ARG A 50 -7.87 -5.00 -12.76
CA ARG A 50 -8.51 -3.79 -12.26
C ARG A 50 -8.23 -3.56 -10.79
N LEU A 51 -8.06 -2.31 -10.42
CA LEU A 51 -7.86 -1.90 -9.05
C LEU A 51 -9.14 -2.12 -8.23
N ALA A 52 -9.08 -3.01 -7.24
CA ALA A 52 -10.19 -3.30 -6.33
C ALA A 52 -10.07 -2.57 -4.98
N GLY A 53 -8.85 -2.28 -4.57
CA GLY A 53 -8.57 -1.62 -3.30
C GLY A 53 -7.08 -1.45 -3.05
N ILE A 54 -6.75 -1.10 -1.83
CA ILE A 54 -5.36 -1.03 -1.35
C ILE A 54 -5.29 -1.57 0.07
N VAL A 55 -4.20 -2.25 0.39
CA VAL A 55 -3.86 -2.66 1.75
C VAL A 55 -2.54 -2.04 2.16
N THR A 56 -2.52 -1.41 3.32
CA THR A 56 -1.32 -0.82 3.91
C THR A 56 -1.08 -1.39 5.30
N GLU A 57 0.12 -1.17 5.84
CA GLU A 57 0.42 -1.49 7.24
C GLU A 57 -0.60 -0.85 8.21
N GLY A 58 -1.04 0.38 7.91
CA GLY A 58 -2.05 1.07 8.68
C GLY A 58 -3.39 0.33 8.71
N ASP A 59 -3.84 -0.19 7.58
CA ASP A 59 -5.07 -0.99 7.50
C ASP A 59 -4.98 -2.24 8.37
N LEU A 60 -3.82 -2.87 8.42
CA LEU A 60 -3.60 -4.08 9.20
C LEU A 60 -3.48 -3.83 10.71
N ILE A 61 -3.02 -2.63 11.10
CA ILE A 61 -2.85 -2.26 12.50
C ILE A 61 -4.10 -1.59 13.08
N PHE A 62 -4.68 -0.62 12.36
CA PHE A 62 -5.70 0.27 12.91
C PHE A 62 -7.14 -0.20 12.68
N ARG A 63 -7.41 -1.04 11.72
CA ARG A 63 -8.78 -1.55 11.53
C ARG A 63 -9.26 -2.44 12.65
N ASP A 64 -8.34 -3.06 13.36
CA ASP A 64 -8.65 -3.92 14.49
C ASP A 64 -9.07 -3.17 15.76
N ALA A 65 -8.77 -1.89 15.87
CA ALA A 65 -9.16 -1.08 17.02
C ALA A 65 -10.67 -0.79 17.06
N ASP A 66 -11.37 -0.89 15.92
CA ASP A 66 -12.78 -0.50 15.79
C ASP A 66 -13.76 -1.67 15.63
N ILE A 67 -13.28 -2.88 15.45
CA ILE A 67 -14.15 -4.04 15.25
C ILE A 67 -14.35 -4.77 16.57
N LYS A 68 -15.59 -4.84 17.04
CA LYS A 68 -16.03 -5.62 18.22
C LYS A 68 -15.99 -7.15 18.00
N SER A 69 -15.21 -7.61 17.11
CA SER A 69 -14.84 -9.02 16.90
C SER A 69 -13.45 -9.20 17.51
N PRO A 70 -13.02 -10.41 17.90
CA PRO A 70 -11.64 -10.55 18.35
C PRO A 70 -10.75 -9.98 17.24
N GLY A 71 -10.33 -8.75 17.47
CA GLY A 71 -9.61 -7.97 16.50
C GLY A 71 -8.29 -8.62 16.19
N PHE A 72 -7.71 -8.26 15.07
CA PHE A 72 -6.38 -8.73 14.68
C PHE A 72 -5.33 -8.47 15.78
N LEU A 73 -5.46 -7.33 16.50
CA LEU A 73 -4.64 -7.04 17.67
C LEU A 73 -4.96 -7.95 18.87
N ASP A 74 -6.21 -8.36 19.05
CA ASP A 74 -6.58 -9.34 20.10
C ASP A 74 -6.06 -10.73 19.73
N ILE A 75 -6.07 -11.07 18.46
CA ILE A 75 -5.44 -12.30 17.93
C ILE A 75 -3.92 -12.22 18.05
N LEU A 76 -3.31 -11.06 17.76
CA LEU A 76 -1.88 -10.82 17.90
C LEU A 76 -1.46 -10.42 19.30
N GLY A 77 -2.33 -9.78 20.09
CA GLY A 77 -2.07 -9.20 21.42
C GLY A 77 -2.72 -9.92 22.59
N GLY A 78 -3.51 -10.97 22.37
CA GLY A 78 -3.95 -11.88 23.42
C GLY A 78 -2.73 -12.46 24.13
N VAL A 79 -2.87 -13.02 25.31
CA VAL A 79 -1.78 -13.54 26.14
C VAL A 79 -0.82 -14.37 25.30
N ILE A 80 0.28 -13.74 24.85
CA ILE A 80 1.28 -14.37 24.03
C ILE A 80 2.33 -14.97 24.98
N PRO A 81 2.52 -16.30 24.96
CA PRO A 81 3.60 -16.92 25.70
C PRO A 81 4.94 -16.36 25.19
N LEU A 82 5.75 -15.83 26.10
CA LEU A 82 7.12 -15.46 25.82
C LEU A 82 7.86 -16.66 25.20
N GLY A 83 8.26 -16.55 23.93
CA GLY A 83 9.11 -17.53 23.27
C GLY A 83 8.65 -18.07 21.91
N ASN A 84 7.35 -18.00 21.56
CA ASN A 84 6.82 -18.57 20.30
C ASN A 84 5.94 -17.58 19.52
N TRP A 85 6.39 -16.35 19.43
CA TRP A 85 5.66 -15.26 18.79
C TRP A 85 5.29 -15.54 17.33
N ASP A 86 6.25 -16.02 16.55
CA ASP A 86 6.07 -16.23 15.12
C ASP A 86 5.14 -17.41 14.81
N GLU A 87 5.25 -18.51 15.54
CA GLU A 87 4.36 -19.67 15.38
C GLU A 87 2.93 -19.34 15.81
N TYR A 88 2.76 -18.67 16.95
CA TYR A 88 1.44 -18.27 17.46
C TYR A 88 0.77 -17.29 16.51
N ARG A 89 1.52 -16.33 15.98
CA ARG A 89 1.03 -15.37 15.00
C ARG A 89 0.57 -16.03 13.71
N GLN A 90 1.35 -16.98 13.18
CA GLN A 90 1.00 -17.72 11.99
C GLN A 90 -0.25 -18.57 12.17
N GLU A 91 -0.38 -19.27 13.29
CA GLU A 91 -1.56 -20.06 13.62
C GLU A 91 -2.80 -19.20 13.82
N ALA A 92 -2.67 -18.07 14.52
CA ALA A 92 -3.76 -17.13 14.73
C ALA A 92 -4.26 -16.53 13.41
N LEU A 93 -3.38 -16.13 12.52
CA LEU A 93 -3.73 -15.62 11.20
C LEU A 93 -4.40 -16.68 10.31
N LYS A 94 -3.89 -17.91 10.33
CA LYS A 94 -4.52 -19.03 9.61
C LYS A 94 -5.90 -19.37 10.17
N SER A 95 -6.05 -19.36 11.50
CA SER A 95 -7.30 -19.69 12.17
C SER A 95 -8.37 -18.63 11.96
N ALA A 96 -7.97 -17.35 11.81
CA ALA A 96 -8.89 -16.25 11.55
C ALA A 96 -9.48 -16.29 10.14
N GLY A 97 -8.75 -16.86 9.15
CA GLY A 97 -9.19 -16.98 7.76
C GLY A 97 -9.51 -15.64 7.08
N VAL A 98 -8.95 -14.53 7.59
CA VAL A 98 -9.24 -13.18 7.11
C VAL A 98 -8.57 -12.97 5.76
N THR A 99 -9.35 -12.53 4.78
CA THR A 99 -8.86 -12.23 3.44
C THR A 99 -8.48 -10.75 3.26
N VAL A 100 -7.63 -10.51 2.29
CA VAL A 100 -7.26 -9.15 1.86
C VAL A 100 -8.49 -8.35 1.47
N GLY A 101 -9.45 -8.95 0.77
CA GLY A 101 -10.70 -8.31 0.38
C GLY A 101 -11.56 -7.83 1.55
N GLU A 102 -11.46 -8.48 2.73
CA GLU A 102 -12.18 -8.10 3.93
C GLU A 102 -11.55 -6.89 4.66
N VAL A 103 -10.24 -6.70 4.52
CA VAL A 103 -9.49 -5.64 5.21
C VAL A 103 -9.08 -4.47 4.34
N MET A 104 -9.08 -4.63 3.02
CA MET A 104 -8.64 -3.60 2.09
C MET A 104 -9.49 -2.33 2.19
N THR A 105 -8.88 -1.20 1.92
CA THR A 105 -9.58 0.05 1.69
C THR A 105 -10.06 0.07 0.24
N ARG A 106 -11.38 0.20 0.04
CA ARG A 106 -12.01 0.15 -1.29
C ARG A 106 -12.01 1.49 -1.99
N GLU A 107 -12.15 2.58 -1.24
CA GLU A 107 -12.06 3.95 -1.76
C GLU A 107 -10.59 4.35 -1.84
N VAL A 108 -9.99 4.14 -3.00
CA VAL A 108 -8.57 4.39 -3.24
C VAL A 108 -8.38 5.72 -3.95
N PHE A 109 -7.50 6.55 -3.40
CA PHE A 109 -7.03 7.74 -4.11
C PHE A 109 -6.05 7.30 -5.20
N THR A 110 -6.37 7.63 -6.44
CA THR A 110 -5.58 7.27 -7.61
C THR A 110 -5.21 8.49 -8.42
N VAL A 111 -4.18 8.35 -9.24
CA VAL A 111 -3.83 9.33 -10.27
C VAL A 111 -3.70 8.63 -11.62
N GLY A 112 -3.90 9.35 -12.70
CA GLY A 112 -3.59 8.85 -14.02
C GLY A 112 -2.10 8.97 -14.35
N PRO A 113 -1.59 8.24 -15.35
CA PRO A 113 -0.20 8.33 -15.75
C PRO A 113 0.20 9.72 -16.29
N ASP A 114 -0.76 10.47 -16.82
CA ASP A 114 -0.55 11.84 -17.33
C ASP A 114 -0.67 12.93 -16.27
N ALA A 115 -1.02 12.56 -15.02
CA ALA A 115 -1.08 13.49 -13.91
C ALA A 115 0.29 14.10 -13.60
N SER A 116 0.30 15.32 -13.06
CA SER A 116 1.52 15.95 -12.61
C SER A 116 2.02 15.35 -11.29
N LEU A 117 3.32 15.45 -11.04
CA LEU A 117 3.88 15.04 -9.74
C LEU A 117 3.33 15.89 -8.59
N ALA A 118 3.00 17.16 -8.83
CA ALA A 118 2.38 18.02 -7.85
C ALA A 118 1.00 17.52 -7.42
N GLU A 119 0.23 17.02 -8.36
CA GLU A 119 -1.09 16.42 -8.09
C GLU A 119 -0.98 15.18 -7.20
N ALA A 120 -0.06 14.27 -7.53
CA ALA A 120 0.23 13.11 -6.69
C ALA A 120 0.73 13.50 -5.28
N ALA A 121 1.63 14.47 -5.19
CA ALA A 121 2.15 14.97 -3.94
C ALA A 121 1.06 15.63 -3.07
N THR A 122 0.13 16.35 -3.68
CA THR A 122 -1.02 16.95 -3.00
C THR A 122 -1.91 15.89 -2.38
N ILE A 123 -2.26 14.84 -3.13
CA ILE A 123 -3.01 13.70 -2.59
C ILE A 123 -2.29 13.08 -1.40
N MET A 124 -1.00 12.82 -1.53
CA MET A 124 -0.20 12.23 -0.44
C MET A 124 -0.22 13.09 0.83
N ALA A 125 -0.15 14.41 0.68
CA ALA A 125 -0.14 15.35 1.79
C ALA A 125 -1.51 15.51 2.46
N GLU A 126 -2.56 15.69 1.65
CA GLU A 126 -3.93 15.92 2.14
C GLU A 126 -4.54 14.67 2.73
N GLU A 127 -4.38 13.54 2.06
CA GLU A 127 -4.96 12.26 2.49
C GLU A 127 -4.03 11.45 3.39
N ARG A 128 -2.83 11.96 3.66
CA ARG A 128 -1.82 11.33 4.52
C ARG A 128 -1.44 9.92 4.09
N VAL A 129 -1.37 9.70 2.79
CA VAL A 129 -0.96 8.43 2.19
C VAL A 129 0.48 8.49 1.66
N LYS A 130 1.16 7.37 1.67
CA LYS A 130 2.56 7.25 1.20
C LYS A 130 2.65 6.63 -0.19
N ILE A 131 1.59 5.97 -0.63
CA ILE A 131 1.50 5.18 -1.84
C ILE A 131 0.22 5.58 -2.55
N VAL A 132 0.34 5.93 -3.83
CA VAL A 132 -0.80 6.25 -4.67
C VAL A 132 -0.76 5.35 -5.91
N PRO A 133 -1.75 4.47 -6.09
CA PRO A 133 -1.86 3.69 -7.31
C PRO A 133 -2.07 4.58 -8.53
N VAL A 134 -1.40 4.24 -9.60
CA VAL A 134 -1.57 4.88 -10.91
C VAL A 134 -2.49 4.00 -11.73
N ALA A 135 -3.65 4.52 -12.06
CA ALA A 135 -4.69 3.79 -12.77
C ALA A 135 -5.20 4.57 -13.98
N GLU A 136 -5.61 3.85 -14.99
CA GLU A 136 -6.23 4.36 -16.20
C GLU A 136 -7.46 3.51 -16.50
N ASP A 137 -8.64 4.13 -16.47
CA ASP A 137 -9.93 3.43 -16.62
C ASP A 137 -10.05 2.18 -15.70
N GLU A 138 -9.69 2.34 -14.42
CA GLU A 138 -9.65 1.30 -13.39
C GLU A 138 -8.52 0.26 -13.56
N TRP A 139 -7.80 0.25 -14.67
CA TRP A 139 -6.66 -0.63 -14.88
C TRP A 139 -5.44 -0.11 -14.14
N LEU A 140 -4.86 -0.94 -13.29
CA LEU A 140 -3.62 -0.59 -12.59
C LEU A 140 -2.45 -0.53 -13.58
N ARG A 141 -1.75 0.59 -13.58
CA ARG A 141 -0.54 0.82 -14.40
C ARG A 141 0.74 0.75 -13.60
N GLY A 142 0.67 1.16 -12.35
CA GLY A 142 1.81 1.18 -11.46
C GLY A 142 1.46 1.83 -10.13
N VAL A 143 2.50 2.18 -9.40
CA VAL A 143 2.41 2.86 -8.11
C VAL A 143 3.42 3.98 -8.07
N VAL A 144 3.03 5.12 -7.55
CA VAL A 144 3.94 6.20 -7.19
C VAL A 144 3.99 6.34 -5.67
N THR A 145 5.21 6.42 -5.14
CA THR A 145 5.42 6.56 -3.69
C THR A 145 5.93 7.96 -3.36
N ARG A 146 5.79 8.32 -2.09
CA ARG A 146 6.38 9.55 -1.57
C ARG A 146 7.88 9.62 -1.81
N MET A 147 8.58 8.49 -1.68
CA MET A 147 10.02 8.42 -1.92
C MET A 147 10.39 8.63 -3.39
N ASP A 148 9.58 8.19 -4.33
CA ASP A 148 9.80 8.45 -5.75
C ASP A 148 9.87 9.95 -6.03
N ILE A 149 8.95 10.71 -5.43
CA ILE A 149 8.91 12.18 -5.59
C ILE A 149 10.06 12.86 -4.83
N LEU A 150 10.32 12.47 -3.58
CA LEU A 150 11.37 13.07 -2.76
C LEU A 150 12.76 12.84 -3.34
N THR A 151 13.01 11.65 -3.88
CA THR A 151 14.29 11.30 -4.50
C THR A 151 14.62 12.21 -5.69
N LEU A 152 13.62 12.60 -6.46
CA LEU A 152 13.82 13.56 -7.56
C LEU A 152 14.32 14.92 -7.07
N HIS A 153 13.85 15.38 -5.92
CA HIS A 153 14.31 16.63 -5.32
C HIS A 153 15.75 16.56 -4.79
N VAL A 154 16.17 15.39 -4.32
CA VAL A 154 17.55 15.19 -3.83
C VAL A 154 18.54 15.06 -4.98
N LEU A 155 18.16 14.31 -6.01
CA LEU A 155 19.01 14.13 -7.20
C LEU A 155 19.12 15.41 -8.04
N ASN A 156 18.20 16.36 -7.83
CA ASN A 156 18.18 17.67 -8.47
C ASN A 156 18.04 18.78 -7.41
N PRO A 157 19.09 18.99 -6.58
CA PRO A 157 19.02 19.99 -5.53
C PRO A 157 18.83 21.40 -6.12
N ARG A 158 18.02 22.20 -5.46
CA ARG A 158 17.86 23.63 -5.80
C ARG A 158 19.24 24.27 -5.76
N ARG A 159 19.69 24.78 -6.88
CA ARG A 159 20.77 25.76 -6.91
C ARG A 159 20.24 27.13 -6.61
#